data_28847566bd45759947264ee73ba06f51
#
_entry.id   28847566bd45759947264ee73ba06f51
#
_cell.length_a   1.000
_cell.length_b   1.000
_cell.length_c   1.000
_cell.angle_alpha   90.00
_cell.angle_beta   90.00
_cell.angle_gamma   90.00
#
_symmetry.space_group_name_H-M   'P 1'
#
loop_
_entity.id
_entity.type
_entity.pdbx_description
1 polymer ?
#
loop_
_entity_poly.entity_id
_entity_poly.type
_entity_poly.pdbx_seq_one_letter_code
_entity_poly.pdbx_strand_id
1 'polypeptide(L)'
;LYPVRFPWLNSTQETAVNKVLCTRDVAIVHGPPGTGKTTTLVEAIYETLHREPQVLVCAQSNTAVDWISEKLVDRGVPVLRIGNPTRVNDKMLSFTYERRFESHPAYPELWGIRKSIRETGSRMRKGSYSEREGMRSRMSRLRDRATELEIQINTDLFDSARVIAST
;
A
#
# COMPACT_ATOMS: atom_id res chain seq x y z
N LEU A 1 1.41 16.69 26.50
CA LEU A 1 0.49 15.73 25.89
C LEU A 1 -0.31 15.06 27.01
N TYR A 2 -1.62 15.21 26.98
CA TYR A 2 -2.49 14.53 27.95
C TYR A 2 -2.57 13.04 27.59
N PRO A 3 -2.55 12.12 28.59
CA PRO A 3 -2.75 10.70 28.32
C PRO A 3 -4.12 10.44 27.70
N VAL A 4 -4.13 9.63 26.64
CA VAL A 4 -5.38 9.18 26.00
C VAL A 4 -5.92 7.99 26.77
N ARG A 5 -7.22 7.93 26.96
CA ARG A 5 -7.89 6.83 27.64
C ARG A 5 -8.62 5.93 26.66
N PHE A 6 -8.51 4.63 26.91
CA PHE A 6 -9.10 3.59 26.07
C PHE A 6 -9.90 2.61 26.95
N PRO A 7 -11.23 2.77 27.07
CA PRO A 7 -12.04 1.89 27.91
C PRO A 7 -11.95 0.38 27.57
N TRP A 8 -11.60 0.08 26.31
CA TRP A 8 -11.46 -1.30 25.82
C TRP A 8 -10.06 -1.91 26.02
N LEU A 9 -9.10 -1.15 26.52
CA LEU A 9 -7.76 -1.64 26.86
C LEU A 9 -7.63 -1.80 28.37
N ASN A 10 -6.79 -2.75 28.80
CA ASN A 10 -6.38 -2.79 30.18
C ASN A 10 -5.35 -1.67 30.49
N SER A 11 -5.07 -1.45 31.76
CA SER A 11 -4.18 -0.35 32.18
C SER A 11 -2.77 -0.43 31.61
N THR A 12 -2.25 -1.64 31.47
CA THR A 12 -0.90 -1.89 30.92
C THR A 12 -0.87 -1.59 29.41
N GLN A 13 -1.88 -2.01 28.68
CA GLN A 13 -2.02 -1.72 27.25
C GLN A 13 -2.20 -0.21 27.01
N GLU A 14 -3.05 0.45 27.78
CA GLU A 14 -3.25 1.92 27.72
C GLU A 14 -1.92 2.66 27.97
N THR A 15 -1.17 2.24 28.96
CA THR A 15 0.15 2.81 29.26
C THR A 15 1.11 2.63 28.10
N ALA A 16 1.14 1.43 27.49
CA ALA A 16 1.98 1.14 26.33
C ALA A 16 1.66 2.04 25.14
N VAL A 17 0.37 2.19 24.79
CA VAL A 17 -0.07 3.09 23.70
C VAL A 17 0.36 4.52 24.00
N ASN A 18 0.12 5.03 25.18
CA ASN A 18 0.52 6.39 25.55
C ASN A 18 2.03 6.61 25.47
N LYS A 19 2.84 5.60 25.85
CA LYS A 19 4.29 5.67 25.69
C LYS A 19 4.70 5.76 24.22
N VAL A 20 4.10 4.98 23.32
CA VAL A 20 4.33 5.09 21.90
C VAL A 20 4.02 6.49 21.39
N LEU A 21 2.86 7.04 21.76
CA LEU A 21 2.42 8.37 21.33
C LEU A 21 3.31 9.52 21.83
N CYS A 22 3.97 9.34 22.97
CA CYS A 22 4.84 10.35 23.58
C CYS A 22 6.32 10.19 23.18
N THR A 23 6.67 9.15 22.45
CA THR A 23 8.05 8.88 22.05
C THR A 23 8.51 9.83 20.97
N ARG A 24 9.78 10.26 21.03
CA ARG A 24 10.38 11.10 19.98
C ARG A 24 10.93 10.25 18.83
N ASP A 25 11.68 9.21 19.16
CA ASP A 25 12.39 8.41 18.15
C ASP A 25 11.95 6.94 18.14
N VAL A 26 12.10 6.23 19.27
CA VAL A 26 11.84 4.79 19.34
C VAL A 26 11.06 4.44 20.61
N ALA A 27 10.04 3.61 20.47
CA ALA A 27 9.36 2.94 21.56
C ALA A 27 9.41 1.42 21.37
N ILE A 28 9.65 0.68 22.43
CA ILE A 28 9.62 -0.78 22.43
C ILE A 28 8.44 -1.23 23.29
N VAL A 29 7.55 -2.01 22.67
CA VAL A 29 6.43 -2.66 23.38
C VAL A 29 6.72 -4.15 23.43
N HIS A 30 7.04 -4.64 24.63
CA HIS A 30 7.34 -6.04 24.88
C HIS A 30 6.24 -6.70 25.69
N GLY A 31 5.94 -7.96 25.37
CA GLY A 31 4.99 -8.77 26.14
C GLY A 31 5.03 -10.22 25.68
N PRO A 32 4.83 -11.18 26.61
CA PRO A 32 4.76 -12.59 26.27
C PRO A 32 3.53 -12.90 25.39
N PRO A 33 3.48 -14.09 24.76
CA PRO A 33 2.33 -14.53 23.98
C PRO A 33 1.02 -14.46 24.78
N GLY A 34 -0.07 -14.04 24.11
CA GLY A 34 -1.40 -13.98 24.74
C GLY A 34 -1.67 -12.74 25.61
N THR A 35 -0.78 -11.74 25.62
CA THR A 35 -0.97 -10.50 26.41
C THR A 35 -1.67 -9.38 25.67
N GLY A 36 -2.14 -9.62 24.45
CA GLY A 36 -2.85 -8.60 23.65
C GLY A 36 -1.93 -7.58 22.97
N LYS A 37 -0.70 -7.96 22.62
CA LYS A 37 0.26 -7.08 21.91
C LYS A 37 -0.29 -6.56 20.60
N THR A 38 -0.95 -7.40 19.81
CA THR A 38 -1.50 -6.98 18.52
C THR A 38 -2.62 -5.95 18.70
N THR A 39 -3.51 -6.15 19.66
CA THR A 39 -4.55 -5.17 20.01
C THR A 39 -3.92 -3.83 20.42
N THR A 40 -2.89 -3.86 21.24
CA THR A 40 -2.13 -2.67 21.65
C THR A 40 -1.48 -1.99 20.46
N LEU A 41 -0.86 -2.75 19.56
CA LEU A 41 -0.21 -2.21 18.36
C LEU A 41 -1.21 -1.56 17.40
N VAL A 42 -2.32 -2.22 17.14
CA VAL A 42 -3.40 -1.67 16.30
C VAL A 42 -3.90 -0.35 16.85
N GLU A 43 -4.11 -0.27 18.16
CA GLU A 43 -4.54 0.96 18.83
C GLU A 43 -3.49 2.07 18.73
N ALA A 44 -2.22 1.74 18.93
CA ALA A 44 -1.12 2.69 18.78
C ALA A 44 -1.02 3.23 17.34
N ILE A 45 -1.17 2.38 16.34
CA ILE A 45 -1.20 2.79 14.93
C ILE A 45 -2.39 3.72 14.67
N TYR A 46 -3.59 3.33 15.08
CA TYR A 46 -4.80 4.11 14.89
C TYR A 46 -4.68 5.51 15.51
N GLU A 47 -4.20 5.61 16.73
CA GLU A 47 -3.99 6.88 17.42
C GLU A 47 -2.87 7.72 16.78
N THR A 48 -1.80 7.08 16.30
CA THR A 48 -0.73 7.77 15.57
C THR A 48 -1.27 8.46 14.31
N LEU A 49 -2.24 7.86 13.62
CA LEU A 49 -2.87 8.42 12.43
C LEU A 49 -3.69 9.70 12.69
N HIS A 50 -4.00 10.03 13.94
CA HIS A 50 -4.56 11.34 14.29
C HIS A 50 -3.53 12.47 14.24
N ARG A 51 -2.25 12.15 14.22
CA ARG A 51 -1.13 13.10 14.25
C ARG A 51 -0.27 13.04 13.00
N GLU A 52 -0.14 11.86 12.42
CA GLU A 52 0.68 11.59 11.25
C GLU A 52 -0.18 11.28 10.04
N PRO A 53 0.18 11.75 8.85
CA PRO A 53 -0.60 11.52 7.63
C PRO A 53 -0.57 10.06 7.20
N GLN A 54 0.53 9.35 7.48
CA GLN A 54 0.75 7.99 7.00
C GLN A 54 1.66 7.20 7.94
N VAL A 55 1.40 5.91 8.09
CA VAL A 55 2.20 4.99 8.91
C VAL A 55 2.62 3.77 8.07
N LEU A 56 3.88 3.40 8.15
CA LEU A 56 4.40 2.15 7.59
C LEU A 56 4.33 1.05 8.65
N VAL A 57 3.69 -0.07 8.32
CA VAL A 57 3.55 -1.23 9.19
C VAL A 57 4.28 -2.42 8.56
N CYS A 58 5.25 -2.97 9.29
CA CYS A 58 6.03 -4.12 8.85
C CYS A 58 5.98 -5.24 9.86
N ALA A 59 5.95 -6.48 9.38
CA ALA A 59 6.09 -7.68 10.20
C ALA A 59 6.86 -8.77 9.44
N GLN A 60 7.39 -9.74 10.17
CA GLN A 60 8.21 -10.81 9.56
C GLN A 60 7.40 -11.81 8.74
N SER A 61 6.11 -11.94 8.99
CA SER A 61 5.26 -12.90 8.27
C SER A 61 4.07 -12.23 7.60
N ASN A 62 3.65 -12.76 6.45
CA ASN A 62 2.44 -12.33 5.76
C ASN A 62 1.19 -12.45 6.64
N THR A 63 1.09 -13.52 7.42
CA THR A 63 -0.04 -13.73 8.36
C THR A 63 -0.14 -12.59 9.38
N ALA A 64 0.98 -12.16 9.98
CA ALA A 64 0.98 -11.07 10.94
C ALA A 64 0.61 -9.73 10.29
N VAL A 65 1.18 -9.44 9.10
CA VAL A 65 0.83 -8.23 8.35
C VAL A 65 -0.65 -8.20 8.01
N ASP A 66 -1.19 -9.30 7.50
CA ASP A 66 -2.60 -9.39 7.12
C ASP A 66 -3.52 -9.23 8.33
N TRP A 67 -3.18 -9.82 9.45
CA TRP A 67 -4.00 -9.70 10.67
C TRP A 67 -4.06 -8.27 11.20
N ILE A 68 -2.91 -7.59 11.28
CA ILE A 68 -2.86 -6.18 11.67
C ILE A 68 -3.66 -5.33 10.68
N SER A 69 -3.45 -5.57 9.38
CA SER A 69 -4.12 -4.83 8.30
C SER A 69 -5.64 -5.02 8.35
N GLU A 70 -6.14 -6.23 8.57
CA GLU A 70 -7.56 -6.51 8.72
C GLU A 70 -8.19 -5.72 9.88
N LYS A 71 -7.51 -5.65 11.02
CA LYS A 71 -7.99 -4.90 12.18
C LYS A 71 -8.07 -3.40 11.88
N LEU A 72 -7.12 -2.87 11.13
CA LEU A 72 -7.13 -1.47 10.71
C LEU A 72 -8.23 -1.19 9.67
N VAL A 73 -8.41 -2.08 8.70
CA VAL A 73 -9.48 -1.99 7.70
C VAL A 73 -10.86 -2.04 8.37
N ASP A 74 -11.06 -2.90 9.35
CA ASP A 74 -12.31 -3.01 10.12
C ASP A 74 -12.65 -1.70 10.87
N ARG A 75 -11.64 -0.89 11.16
CA ARG A 75 -11.81 0.44 11.76
C ARG A 75 -11.90 1.57 10.73
N GLY A 76 -12.01 1.25 9.44
CA GLY A 76 -12.16 2.22 8.36
C GLY A 76 -10.85 2.90 7.93
N VAL A 77 -9.69 2.36 8.29
CA VAL A 77 -8.38 2.91 7.88
C VAL A 77 -8.07 2.49 6.45
N PRO A 78 -7.74 3.43 5.55
CA PRO A 78 -7.27 3.10 4.21
C PRO A 78 -5.89 2.43 4.25
N VAL A 79 -5.83 1.14 3.96
CA VAL A 79 -4.60 0.33 3.96
C VAL A 79 -4.21 -0.02 2.53
N LEU A 80 -2.94 0.17 2.20
CA LEU A 80 -2.30 -0.34 1.00
C LEU A 80 -1.40 -1.52 1.39
N ARG A 81 -1.77 -2.72 0.97
CA ARG A 81 -1.03 -3.95 1.26
C ARG A 81 -0.03 -4.23 0.15
N ILE A 82 1.25 -4.18 0.47
CA ILE A 82 2.35 -4.49 -0.46
C ILE A 82 2.87 -5.90 -0.16
N GLY A 83 3.01 -6.70 -1.19
CA GLY A 83 3.51 -8.07 -1.10
C GLY A 83 2.99 -8.94 -2.25
N ASN A 84 3.43 -10.19 -2.29
CA ASN A 84 2.98 -11.13 -3.32
C ASN A 84 1.48 -11.47 -3.12
N PRO A 85 0.59 -11.16 -4.08
CA PRO A 85 -0.85 -11.41 -3.94
C PRO A 85 -1.20 -12.87 -3.64
N THR A 86 -0.39 -13.81 -4.07
CA THR A 86 -0.61 -15.26 -3.80
C THR A 86 -0.39 -15.64 -2.34
N ARG A 87 0.26 -14.77 -1.55
CA ARG A 87 0.54 -14.97 -0.13
C ARG A 87 -0.30 -14.08 0.80
N VAL A 88 -1.15 -13.26 0.22
CA VAL A 88 -2.08 -12.40 0.95
C VAL A 88 -3.39 -13.16 1.14
N ASN A 89 -4.02 -13.06 2.31
CA ASN A 89 -5.29 -13.72 2.55
C ASN A 89 -6.43 -13.07 1.72
N ASP A 90 -7.53 -13.81 1.54
CA ASP A 90 -8.64 -13.40 0.67
C ASP A 90 -9.27 -12.06 1.10
N LYS A 91 -9.37 -11.82 2.41
CA LYS A 91 -9.95 -10.58 2.95
C LYS A 91 -9.13 -9.34 2.57
N MET A 92 -7.81 -9.48 2.51
CA MET A 92 -6.90 -8.39 2.18
C MET A 92 -6.58 -8.26 0.70
N LEU A 93 -7.05 -9.19 -0.14
CA LEU A 93 -6.70 -9.24 -1.56
C LEU A 93 -7.08 -7.96 -2.31
N SER A 94 -8.24 -7.39 -2.05
CA SER A 94 -8.72 -6.14 -2.67
C SER A 94 -7.92 -4.90 -2.22
N PHE A 95 -7.15 -5.00 -1.14
CA PHE A 95 -6.31 -3.92 -0.61
C PHE A 95 -4.86 -4.00 -1.09
N THR A 96 -4.51 -5.02 -1.88
CA THR A 96 -3.17 -5.16 -2.44
C THR A 96 -2.86 -4.06 -3.45
N TYR A 97 -1.58 -3.72 -3.56
CA TYR A 97 -1.10 -2.75 -4.55
C TYR A 97 -1.56 -3.12 -5.97
N GLU A 98 -1.42 -4.38 -6.36
CA GLU A 98 -1.76 -4.87 -7.70
C GLU A 98 -3.26 -4.68 -7.99
N ARG A 99 -4.13 -5.05 -7.07
CA ARG A 99 -5.58 -4.90 -7.23
C ARG A 99 -6.00 -3.44 -7.25
N ARG A 100 -5.42 -2.62 -6.39
CA ARG A 100 -5.66 -1.17 -6.37
C ARG A 100 -5.18 -0.49 -7.63
N PHE A 101 -4.03 -0.89 -8.16
CA PHE A 101 -3.49 -0.40 -9.42
C PHE A 101 -4.44 -0.68 -10.58
N GLU A 102 -4.89 -1.94 -10.73
CA GLU A 102 -5.81 -2.38 -11.78
C GLU A 102 -7.21 -1.77 -11.63
N SER A 103 -7.62 -1.38 -10.44
CA SER A 103 -8.92 -0.76 -10.17
C SER A 103 -8.92 0.76 -10.34
N HIS A 104 -7.78 1.37 -10.59
CA HIS A 104 -7.66 2.81 -10.76
C HIS A 104 -8.38 3.27 -12.05
N PRO A 105 -9.09 4.42 -12.05
CA PRO A 105 -9.81 4.92 -13.22
C PRO A 105 -8.94 5.12 -14.48
N ALA A 106 -7.65 5.40 -14.32
CA ALA A 106 -6.71 5.55 -15.42
C ALA A 106 -6.14 4.22 -15.97
N TYR A 107 -6.38 3.11 -15.27
CA TYR A 107 -5.81 1.80 -15.67
C TYR A 107 -6.29 1.33 -17.04
N PRO A 108 -7.56 1.46 -17.46
CA PRO A 108 -8.00 1.04 -18.78
C PRO A 108 -7.24 1.74 -19.92
N GLU A 109 -6.94 3.02 -19.80
CA GLU A 109 -6.10 3.75 -20.76
C GLU A 109 -4.68 3.20 -20.78
N LEU A 110 -4.07 2.99 -19.61
CA LEU A 110 -2.74 2.40 -19.50
C LEU A 110 -2.68 1.00 -20.11
N TRP A 111 -3.68 0.17 -19.85
CA TRP A 111 -3.77 -1.17 -20.42
C TRP A 111 -3.82 -1.12 -21.95
N GLY A 112 -4.65 -0.23 -22.51
CA GLY A 112 -4.74 0.00 -23.96
C GLY A 112 -3.43 0.47 -24.57
N ILE A 113 -2.72 1.38 -23.91
CA ILE A 113 -1.40 1.86 -24.35
C ILE A 113 -0.35 0.73 -24.29
N ARG A 114 -0.31 -0.03 -23.23
CA ARG A 114 0.58 -1.19 -23.10
C ARG A 114 0.34 -2.22 -24.22
N LYS A 115 -0.93 -2.45 -24.56
CA LYS A 115 -1.30 -3.30 -25.70
C LYS A 115 -0.79 -2.71 -27.00
N SER A 116 -0.99 -1.42 -27.25
CA SER A 116 -0.49 -0.72 -28.45
C SER A 116 1.04 -0.77 -28.55
N ILE A 117 1.75 -0.64 -27.43
CA ILE A 117 3.21 -0.78 -27.39
C ILE A 117 3.64 -2.18 -27.86
N ARG A 118 2.98 -3.23 -27.36
CA ARG A 118 3.28 -4.61 -27.78
C ARG A 118 3.02 -4.84 -29.26
N GLU A 119 1.88 -4.36 -29.77
CA GLU A 119 1.50 -4.49 -31.17
C GLU A 119 2.45 -3.71 -32.08
N THR A 120 2.77 -2.47 -31.74
CA THR A 120 3.72 -1.63 -32.49
C THR A 120 5.12 -2.26 -32.49
N GLY A 121 5.59 -2.77 -31.37
CA GLY A 121 6.87 -3.47 -31.27
C GLY A 121 6.92 -4.73 -32.14
N SER A 122 5.82 -5.48 -32.23
CA SER A 122 5.70 -6.62 -33.13
C SER A 122 5.76 -6.23 -34.61
N ARG A 123 5.07 -5.14 -34.99
CA ARG A 123 5.12 -4.61 -36.37
C ARG A 123 6.49 -4.08 -36.74
N MET A 124 7.19 -3.40 -35.82
CA MET A 124 8.55 -2.89 -36.05
C MET A 124 9.54 -4.01 -36.37
N ARG A 125 9.38 -5.19 -35.76
CA ARG A 125 10.25 -6.34 -36.06
C ARG A 125 10.08 -6.90 -37.44
N LYS A 126 8.90 -6.68 -38.06
CA LYS A 126 8.52 -7.23 -39.37
C LYS A 126 8.59 -6.22 -40.51
N GLY A 127 8.75 -4.93 -40.20
CA GLY A 127 8.67 -3.83 -41.16
C GLY A 127 9.98 -3.47 -41.84
N SER A 128 9.90 -2.67 -42.89
CA SER A 128 11.03 -2.05 -43.59
C SER A 128 11.67 -0.94 -42.72
N TYR A 129 12.84 -0.44 -43.14
CA TYR A 129 13.55 0.61 -42.42
C TYR A 129 12.72 1.90 -42.30
N SER A 130 12.09 2.35 -43.37
CA SER A 130 11.26 3.54 -43.37
C SER A 130 10.01 3.42 -42.50
N GLU A 131 9.38 2.25 -42.49
CA GLU A 131 8.24 1.95 -41.61
C GLU A 131 8.64 1.97 -40.13
N ARG A 132 9.83 1.42 -39.82
CA ARG A 132 10.37 1.42 -38.46
C ARG A 132 10.62 2.84 -37.92
N GLU A 133 11.10 3.75 -38.78
CA GLU A 133 11.37 5.13 -38.37
C GLU A 133 10.10 5.88 -37.96
N GLY A 134 9.02 5.75 -38.75
CA GLY A 134 7.72 6.32 -38.39
C GLY A 134 7.14 5.73 -37.10
N MET A 135 7.33 4.42 -36.88
CA MET A 135 6.87 3.73 -35.68
C MET A 135 7.67 4.08 -34.43
N ARG A 136 8.95 4.44 -34.54
CA ARG A 136 9.78 4.87 -33.40
C ARG A 136 9.21 6.09 -32.69
N SER A 137 8.78 7.08 -33.43
CA SER A 137 8.17 8.30 -32.91
C SER A 137 6.86 7.98 -32.17
N ARG A 138 6.03 7.13 -32.76
CA ARG A 138 4.79 6.66 -32.13
C ARG A 138 5.09 5.85 -30.84
N MET A 139 6.06 4.96 -30.89
CA MET A 139 6.48 4.15 -29.77
C MET A 139 6.97 5.03 -28.59
N SER A 140 7.76 6.04 -28.89
CA SER A 140 8.23 7.01 -27.88
C SER A 140 7.08 7.73 -27.20
N ARG A 141 6.10 8.22 -27.96
CA ARG A 141 4.90 8.86 -27.40
C ARG A 141 4.06 7.91 -26.54
N LEU A 142 3.90 6.66 -26.99
CA LEU A 142 3.16 5.65 -26.21
C LEU A 142 3.86 5.34 -24.88
N ARG A 143 5.18 5.20 -24.89
CA ARG A 143 5.96 4.96 -23.67
C ARG A 143 5.92 6.13 -22.70
N ASP A 144 6.02 7.35 -23.21
CA ASP A 144 5.91 8.56 -22.39
C ASP A 144 4.54 8.64 -21.72
N ARG A 145 3.48 8.38 -22.46
CA ARG A 145 2.12 8.38 -21.90
C ARG A 145 1.91 7.26 -20.89
N ALA A 146 2.43 6.07 -21.16
CA ALA A 146 2.39 4.96 -20.20
C ALA A 146 3.09 5.34 -18.88
N THR A 147 4.25 5.96 -18.96
CA THR A 147 5.00 6.43 -17.79
C THR A 147 4.22 7.49 -17.00
N GLU A 148 3.61 8.45 -17.67
CA GLU A 148 2.75 9.47 -17.04
C GLU A 148 1.59 8.82 -16.27
N LEU A 149 0.91 7.86 -16.89
CA LEU A 149 -0.22 7.15 -16.27
C LEU A 149 0.22 6.29 -15.08
N GLU A 150 1.35 5.60 -15.19
CA GLU A 150 1.92 4.82 -14.09
C GLU A 150 2.27 5.71 -12.90
N ILE A 151 2.88 6.87 -13.14
CA ILE A 151 3.19 7.85 -12.10
C ILE A 151 1.90 8.35 -11.45
N GLN A 152 0.89 8.70 -12.24
CA GLN A 152 -0.40 9.17 -11.74
C GLN A 152 -1.06 8.12 -10.84
N ILE A 153 -1.15 6.88 -11.30
CA ILE A 153 -1.76 5.78 -10.54
C ILE A 153 -1.00 5.55 -9.23
N ASN A 154 0.32 5.45 -9.29
CA ASN A 154 1.15 5.24 -8.10
C ASN A 154 1.03 6.38 -7.11
N THR A 155 1.06 7.61 -7.56
CA THR A 155 0.88 8.79 -6.71
C THR A 155 -0.47 8.74 -5.99
N ASP A 156 -1.55 8.46 -6.71
CA ASP A 156 -2.88 8.36 -6.12
C ASP A 156 -2.99 7.22 -5.10
N LEU A 157 -2.42 6.05 -5.41
CA LEU A 157 -2.44 4.90 -4.50
C LEU A 157 -1.70 5.19 -3.19
N PHE A 158 -0.49 5.75 -3.27
CA PHE A 158 0.32 6.02 -2.09
C PHE A 158 -0.19 7.23 -1.29
N ASP A 159 -0.67 8.27 -1.95
CA ASP A 159 -1.19 9.46 -1.26
C ASP A 159 -2.52 9.18 -0.55
N SER A 160 -3.36 8.31 -1.09
CA SER A 160 -4.64 7.95 -0.48
C SER A 160 -4.52 6.94 0.67
N ALA A 161 -3.42 6.19 0.75
CA ALA A 161 -3.19 5.24 1.83
C ALA A 161 -2.82 5.97 3.13
N ARG A 162 -3.47 5.58 4.24
CA ARG A 162 -3.10 6.04 5.59
C ARG A 162 -2.12 5.06 6.25
N VAL A 163 -2.20 3.80 5.88
CA VAL A 163 -1.27 2.74 6.29
C VAL A 163 -0.75 2.03 5.06
N ILE A 164 0.56 1.88 4.99
CA ILE A 164 1.24 1.00 4.03
C ILE A 164 1.73 -0.20 4.82
N ALA A 165 1.31 -1.41 4.43
CA ALA A 165 1.60 -2.64 5.15
C ALA A 165 2.40 -3.62 4.28
N SER A 166 3.50 -4.12 4.81
CA SER A 166 4.40 -5.05 4.09
C SER A 166 5.15 -5.98 5.05
N THR A 167 5.67 -7.08 4.51
CA THR A 167 6.66 -7.90 5.20
C THR A 167 8.05 -7.29 5.11
#